data_661dd5f074d22a73f5d477df4a3f16b6
#
_entry.id   661dd5f074d22a73f5d477df4a3f16b6
#
_cell.length_a   1.000
_cell.length_b   1.000
_cell.length_c   1.000
_cell.angle_alpha   90.00
_cell.angle_beta   90.00
_cell.angle_gamma   90.00
#
_symmetry.space_group_name_H-M   'P 1'
#
loop_
_entity.id
_entity.type
_entity.pdbx_description
1 polymer ?
#
loop_
_entity_poly.entity_id
_entity_poly.type
_entity_poly.pdbx_seq_one_letter_code
_entity_poly.pdbx_strand_id
1 'polypeptide(L)'
;MVKINYMSTLFVGIDVSSKTNSVYAMDFEENKYLSTSFGNNQPGADELVNRIAACMQKHKNLDTLLIVLESTSVYSVHISNFLASSEVLMPYKPYVFCVNPKTTANYRKSYIGMEKTDPTDAYLIADFGRVGRTKKLEPWRGGQFIALKRLTRHRMHLSECITREKTYMVSNLYLKFSELQLLEGDDKPFGNLYGATSSAVLTEFLSPQEIIDMPEEDLLAFLAQKSR
;
A
#
# COMPACT_ATOMS: atom_id res chain seq x y z
N MET A 1 22.04 -11.05 6.26
CA MET A 1 22.40 -9.90 5.38
C MET A 1 23.06 -10.45 4.13
N VAL A 2 22.54 -10.19 2.96
CA VAL A 2 23.13 -10.67 1.69
C VAL A 2 24.40 -9.89 1.43
N LYS A 3 25.48 -10.60 1.16
CA LYS A 3 26.79 -9.99 0.85
C LYS A 3 26.88 -9.79 -0.67
N ILE A 4 26.60 -8.58 -1.14
CA ILE A 4 26.65 -8.21 -2.57
C ILE A 4 28.04 -7.64 -2.88
N ASN A 5 28.68 -8.13 -3.93
CA ASN A 5 29.90 -7.54 -4.45
C ASN A 5 29.54 -6.40 -5.43
N TYR A 6 29.62 -5.16 -4.97
CA TYR A 6 29.20 -3.98 -5.75
C TYR A 6 30.05 -3.78 -7.02
N MET A 7 31.30 -4.21 -7.03
CA MET A 7 32.20 -4.04 -8.19
C MET A 7 31.83 -4.93 -9.38
N SER A 8 31.15 -6.05 -9.14
CA SER A 8 30.67 -6.96 -10.18
C SER A 8 29.14 -6.92 -10.33
N THR A 9 28.48 -5.85 -9.87
CA THR A 9 27.01 -5.71 -9.88
C THR A 9 26.56 -4.76 -10.97
N LEU A 10 25.56 -5.19 -11.76
CA LEU A 10 24.77 -4.31 -12.60
C LEU A 10 23.64 -3.72 -11.75
N PHE A 11 23.60 -2.41 -11.63
CA PHE A 11 22.57 -1.65 -10.94
C PHE A 11 21.52 -1.18 -11.93
N VAL A 12 20.27 -1.62 -11.74
CA VAL A 12 19.15 -1.27 -12.60
C VAL A 12 18.15 -0.47 -11.79
N GLY A 13 17.87 0.76 -12.21
CA GLY A 13 16.82 1.60 -11.66
C GLY A 13 15.62 1.63 -12.57
N ILE A 14 14.43 1.48 -12.01
CA ILE A 14 13.17 1.49 -12.75
C ILE A 14 12.22 2.50 -12.12
N ASP A 15 11.91 3.54 -12.86
CA ASP A 15 10.81 4.45 -12.54
C ASP A 15 9.53 3.89 -13.15
N VAL A 16 8.55 3.58 -12.28
CA VAL A 16 7.34 2.86 -12.66
C VAL A 16 6.15 3.78 -12.78
N SER A 17 5.53 3.80 -13.95
CA SER A 17 4.25 4.47 -14.17
C SER A 17 3.13 3.49 -14.55
N SER A 18 1.93 3.99 -14.75
CA SER A 18 0.78 3.15 -15.12
C SER A 18 0.89 2.51 -16.50
N LYS A 19 1.56 3.16 -17.45
CA LYS A 19 1.64 2.73 -18.85
C LYS A 19 3.05 2.34 -19.28
N THR A 20 4.06 3.02 -18.75
CA THR A 20 5.46 2.86 -19.16
C THR A 20 6.37 2.81 -17.94
N ASN A 21 7.49 2.10 -18.08
CA ASN A 21 8.56 2.05 -17.10
C ASN A 21 9.83 2.63 -17.74
N SER A 22 10.41 3.64 -17.13
CA SER A 22 11.71 4.16 -17.53
C SER A 22 12.82 3.41 -16.80
N VAL A 23 13.82 2.96 -17.52
CA VAL A 23 14.87 2.08 -17.02
C VAL A 23 16.23 2.66 -17.29
N TYR A 24 17.09 2.62 -16.29
CA TYR A 24 18.51 2.95 -16.38
C TYR A 24 19.34 1.84 -15.76
N ALA A 25 20.42 1.41 -16.45
CA ALA A 25 21.32 0.42 -15.93
C ALA A 25 22.78 0.88 -16.04
N MET A 26 23.53 0.70 -14.95
CA MET A 26 24.94 1.08 -14.85
C MET A 26 25.71 0.14 -13.93
N ASP A 27 27.05 0.15 -14.04
CA ASP A 27 27.94 -0.50 -13.07
C ASP A 27 28.29 0.42 -11.90
N PHE A 28 29.24 -0.03 -11.06
CA PHE A 28 29.68 0.75 -9.91
C PHE A 28 30.42 2.06 -10.29
N GLU A 29 31.09 2.09 -11.44
CA GLU A 29 31.81 3.26 -11.98
C GLU A 29 30.92 4.22 -12.77
N GLU A 30 29.58 4.00 -12.77
CA GLU A 30 28.58 4.77 -13.51
C GLU A 30 28.63 4.61 -15.03
N ASN A 31 29.35 3.59 -15.54
CA ASN A 31 29.28 3.28 -16.96
C ASN A 31 27.85 2.86 -17.33
N LYS A 32 27.26 3.58 -18.28
CA LYS A 32 25.89 3.33 -18.72
C LYS A 32 25.80 2.14 -19.67
N TYR A 33 24.95 1.18 -19.34
CA TYR A 33 24.67 0.00 -20.16
C TYR A 33 23.30 0.06 -20.84
N LEU A 34 22.29 0.62 -20.16
CA LEU A 34 20.94 0.71 -20.68
C LEU A 34 20.30 2.03 -20.23
N SER A 35 19.57 2.67 -21.16
CA SER A 35 18.69 3.82 -20.83
C SER A 35 17.57 3.79 -21.85
N THR A 36 16.36 3.39 -21.42
CA THR A 36 15.23 3.17 -22.34
C THR A 36 13.92 3.11 -21.55
N SER A 37 12.80 3.06 -22.25
CA SER A 37 11.47 2.91 -21.67
C SER A 37 10.78 1.69 -22.25
N PHE A 38 9.97 1.01 -21.42
CA PHE A 38 9.20 -0.19 -21.77
C PHE A 38 7.75 -0.02 -21.34
N GLY A 39 6.84 -0.71 -22.02
CA GLY A 39 5.45 -0.79 -21.57
C GLY A 39 5.33 -1.46 -20.21
N ASN A 40 4.47 -0.95 -19.32
CA ASN A 40 4.14 -1.63 -18.07
C ASN A 40 3.11 -2.74 -18.32
N ASN A 41 3.53 -3.73 -19.11
CA ASN A 41 2.75 -4.90 -19.53
C ASN A 41 3.70 -6.09 -19.77
N GLN A 42 3.14 -7.27 -20.06
CA GLN A 42 3.94 -8.49 -20.24
C GLN A 42 4.99 -8.35 -21.37
N PRO A 43 4.66 -7.91 -22.61
CA PRO A 43 5.67 -7.76 -23.66
C PRO A 43 6.81 -6.81 -23.28
N GLY A 44 6.51 -5.69 -22.60
CA GLY A 44 7.52 -4.75 -22.13
C GLY A 44 8.42 -5.34 -21.03
N ALA A 45 7.86 -6.13 -20.13
CA ALA A 45 8.61 -6.83 -19.09
C ALA A 45 9.54 -7.91 -19.71
N ASP A 46 9.06 -8.67 -20.70
CA ASP A 46 9.86 -9.66 -21.44
C ASP A 46 11.01 -8.99 -22.20
N GLU A 47 10.75 -7.87 -22.86
CA GLU A 47 11.79 -7.09 -23.55
C GLU A 47 12.85 -6.60 -22.56
N LEU A 48 12.45 -6.04 -21.43
CA LEU A 48 13.36 -5.58 -20.38
C LEU A 48 14.28 -6.70 -19.88
N VAL A 49 13.70 -7.86 -19.53
CA VAL A 49 14.45 -9.03 -19.05
C VAL A 49 15.46 -9.50 -20.08
N ASN A 50 15.06 -9.60 -21.36
CA ASN A 50 15.94 -10.02 -22.44
C ASN A 50 17.10 -9.03 -22.66
N ARG A 51 16.84 -7.72 -22.57
CA ARG A 51 17.90 -6.71 -22.69
C ARG A 51 18.87 -6.72 -21.50
N ILE A 52 18.38 -6.92 -20.28
CA ILE A 52 19.24 -7.07 -19.10
C ILE A 52 20.10 -8.33 -19.24
N ALA A 53 19.51 -9.46 -19.64
CA ALA A 53 20.25 -10.71 -19.83
C ALA A 53 21.33 -10.58 -20.93
N ALA A 54 21.00 -9.97 -22.05
CA ALA A 54 21.96 -9.71 -23.13
C ALA A 54 23.11 -8.81 -22.66
N CYS A 55 22.83 -7.78 -21.84
CA CYS A 55 23.83 -6.93 -21.22
C CYS A 55 24.78 -7.75 -20.34
N MET A 56 24.22 -8.58 -19.43
CA MET A 56 25.01 -9.42 -18.51
C MET A 56 25.84 -10.47 -19.25
N GLN A 57 25.32 -11.05 -20.33
CA GLN A 57 26.05 -12.01 -21.18
C GLN A 57 27.25 -11.38 -21.89
N LYS A 58 27.09 -10.15 -22.34
CA LYS A 58 28.14 -9.39 -23.03
C LYS A 58 29.25 -8.94 -22.09
N HIS A 59 28.91 -8.63 -20.82
CA HIS A 59 29.84 -8.07 -19.84
C HIS A 59 30.10 -9.08 -18.71
N LYS A 60 31.00 -10.03 -18.95
CA LYS A 60 31.32 -11.16 -18.04
C LYS A 60 31.95 -10.76 -16.72
N ASN A 61 32.37 -9.52 -16.55
CA ASN A 61 32.81 -8.95 -15.28
C ASN A 61 31.63 -8.65 -14.33
N LEU A 62 30.39 -8.70 -14.82
CA LEU A 62 29.15 -8.52 -14.06
C LEU A 62 28.55 -9.91 -13.76
N ASP A 63 28.35 -10.25 -12.50
CA ASP A 63 27.83 -11.53 -12.04
C ASP A 63 26.61 -11.42 -11.15
N THR A 64 26.30 -10.21 -10.73
CA THR A 64 25.20 -9.91 -9.80
C THR A 64 24.29 -8.82 -10.39
N LEU A 65 22.99 -8.97 -10.20
CA LEU A 65 21.98 -8.03 -10.67
C LEU A 65 21.24 -7.42 -9.47
N LEU A 66 21.30 -6.11 -9.31
CA LEU A 66 20.57 -5.38 -8.29
C LEU A 66 19.56 -4.44 -8.97
N ILE A 67 18.29 -4.71 -8.79
CA ILE A 67 17.18 -3.95 -9.38
C ILE A 67 16.50 -3.16 -8.28
N VAL A 68 16.34 -1.86 -8.48
CA VAL A 68 15.60 -0.98 -7.60
C VAL A 68 14.43 -0.39 -8.37
N LEU A 69 13.23 -0.50 -7.81
CA LEU A 69 12.03 0.10 -8.37
C LEU A 69 11.42 1.08 -7.36
N GLU A 70 10.83 2.16 -7.88
CA GLU A 70 9.96 2.97 -7.06
C GLU A 70 8.60 2.28 -6.84
N SER A 71 8.16 2.21 -5.57
CA SER A 71 6.89 1.56 -5.18
C SER A 71 5.70 2.48 -5.51
N THR A 72 5.39 2.63 -6.79
CA THR A 72 4.31 3.48 -7.27
C THR A 72 2.98 2.76 -7.22
N SER A 73 2.30 2.86 -6.06
CA SER A 73 0.97 2.27 -5.82
C SER A 73 0.91 0.76 -6.16
N VAL A 74 -0.05 0.36 -6.98
CA VAL A 74 -0.24 -1.03 -7.45
C VAL A 74 0.56 -1.33 -8.72
N TYR A 75 1.01 -0.31 -9.43
CA TYR A 75 1.65 -0.45 -10.75
C TYR A 75 3.00 -1.16 -10.70
N SER A 76 3.73 -1.04 -9.58
CA SER A 76 5.03 -1.70 -9.39
C SER A 76 4.92 -3.19 -9.02
N VAL A 77 3.74 -3.68 -8.63
CA VAL A 77 3.58 -5.04 -8.08
C VAL A 77 3.89 -6.12 -9.11
N HIS A 78 3.29 -6.02 -10.30
CA HIS A 78 3.42 -7.03 -11.34
C HIS A 78 4.85 -7.10 -11.86
N ILE A 79 5.45 -5.95 -12.18
CA ILE A 79 6.83 -5.91 -12.66
C ILE A 79 7.82 -6.40 -11.59
N SER A 80 7.61 -6.09 -10.30
CA SER A 80 8.46 -6.58 -9.22
C SER A 80 8.39 -8.10 -9.07
N ASN A 81 7.18 -8.69 -9.13
CA ASN A 81 7.01 -10.14 -9.12
C ASN A 81 7.70 -10.77 -10.32
N PHE A 82 7.48 -10.24 -11.52
CA PHE A 82 8.03 -10.76 -12.76
C PHE A 82 9.56 -10.76 -12.73
N LEU A 83 10.20 -9.66 -12.35
CA LEU A 83 11.66 -9.55 -12.26
C LEU A 83 12.25 -10.47 -11.18
N ALA A 84 11.58 -10.63 -10.04
CA ALA A 84 12.05 -11.47 -8.94
C ALA A 84 11.91 -12.97 -9.23
N SER A 85 10.99 -13.37 -10.11
CA SER A 85 10.75 -14.77 -10.46
C SER A 85 11.23 -15.16 -11.87
N SER A 86 11.86 -14.23 -12.60
CA SER A 86 12.32 -14.47 -13.97
C SER A 86 13.43 -15.52 -14.03
N GLU A 87 13.16 -16.67 -14.65
CA GLU A 87 14.14 -17.73 -14.87
C GLU A 87 15.34 -17.23 -15.69
N VAL A 88 15.12 -16.32 -16.61
CA VAL A 88 16.17 -15.72 -17.47
C VAL A 88 17.18 -14.91 -16.65
N LEU A 89 16.74 -14.28 -15.54
CA LEU A 89 17.58 -13.48 -14.65
C LEU A 89 18.21 -14.29 -13.51
N MET A 90 17.71 -15.47 -13.18
CA MET A 90 18.18 -16.29 -12.06
C MET A 90 19.70 -16.57 -12.09
N PRO A 91 20.37 -16.81 -13.24
CA PRO A 91 21.82 -16.99 -13.27
C PRO A 91 22.62 -15.81 -12.71
N TYR A 92 22.04 -14.60 -12.74
CA TYR A 92 22.67 -13.35 -12.30
C TYR A 92 22.23 -12.94 -10.88
N LYS A 93 21.62 -13.85 -10.10
CA LYS A 93 21.22 -13.62 -8.71
C LYS A 93 20.46 -12.30 -8.52
N PRO A 94 19.26 -12.15 -9.10
CA PRO A 94 18.54 -10.88 -9.08
C PRO A 94 18.09 -10.51 -7.66
N TYR A 95 18.52 -9.34 -7.19
CA TYR A 95 18.03 -8.71 -5.96
C TYR A 95 17.08 -7.58 -6.34
N VAL A 96 15.79 -7.77 -6.10
CA VAL A 96 14.76 -6.79 -6.44
C VAL A 96 14.34 -6.03 -5.18
N PHE A 97 14.46 -4.71 -5.18
CA PHE A 97 14.08 -3.84 -4.07
C PHE A 97 13.01 -2.84 -4.51
N CYS A 98 11.94 -2.73 -3.71
CA CYS A 98 10.94 -1.69 -3.90
C CYS A 98 11.14 -0.58 -2.88
N VAL A 99 11.40 0.63 -3.34
CA VAL A 99 11.70 1.79 -2.52
C VAL A 99 10.49 2.71 -2.43
N ASN A 100 10.25 3.29 -1.25
CA ASN A 100 9.18 4.24 -1.06
C ASN A 100 9.45 5.52 -1.87
N PRO A 101 8.46 6.06 -2.64
CA PRO A 101 8.59 7.31 -3.39
C PRO A 101 9.11 8.51 -2.57
N LYS A 102 8.78 8.56 -1.28
CA LYS A 102 9.31 9.57 -0.37
C LYS A 102 10.83 9.48 -0.20
N THR A 103 11.37 8.26 -0.22
CA THR A 103 12.80 8.02 -0.07
C THR A 103 13.56 8.44 -1.32
N THR A 104 13.08 8.10 -2.51
CA THR A 104 13.67 8.49 -3.80
C THR A 104 13.55 10.00 -4.00
N ALA A 105 12.41 10.62 -3.67
CA ALA A 105 12.24 12.07 -3.70
C ALA A 105 13.20 12.82 -2.75
N ASN A 106 13.47 12.28 -1.56
CA ASN A 106 14.46 12.86 -0.64
C ASN A 106 15.89 12.65 -1.14
N TYR A 107 16.17 11.49 -1.76
CA TYR A 107 17.48 11.21 -2.35
C TYR A 107 17.78 12.16 -3.51
N ARG A 108 16.78 12.47 -4.36
CA ARG A 108 16.88 13.47 -5.44
C ARG A 108 17.39 14.81 -4.95
N LYS A 109 17.00 15.26 -3.75
CA LYS A 109 17.43 16.56 -3.20
C LYS A 109 18.95 16.70 -3.02
N SER A 110 19.69 15.58 -3.00
CA SER A 110 21.15 15.61 -2.98
C SER A 110 21.80 15.93 -4.35
N TYR A 111 21.00 15.94 -5.43
CA TYR A 111 21.45 16.25 -6.79
C TYR A 111 20.97 17.65 -7.18
N ILE A 112 21.81 18.63 -6.94
CA ILE A 112 21.50 20.05 -7.23
C ILE A 112 21.50 20.27 -8.75
N GLY A 113 20.46 20.92 -9.28
CA GLY A 113 20.38 21.30 -10.70
C GLY A 113 20.00 20.18 -11.67
N MET A 114 19.70 18.99 -11.19
CA MET A 114 19.26 17.90 -12.06
C MET A 114 17.78 18.08 -12.46
N GLU A 115 17.52 18.20 -13.75
CA GLU A 115 16.15 18.30 -14.28
C GLU A 115 15.34 17.05 -13.97
N LYS A 116 14.05 17.24 -13.74
CA LYS A 116 13.12 16.13 -13.50
C LYS A 116 12.59 15.60 -14.83
N THR A 117 13.14 14.46 -15.25
CA THR A 117 12.68 13.68 -16.40
C THR A 117 12.64 12.21 -16.02
N ASP A 118 11.82 11.41 -16.71
CA ASP A 118 11.73 9.97 -16.43
C ASP A 118 13.09 9.24 -16.52
N PRO A 119 13.98 9.52 -17.52
CA PRO A 119 15.32 8.93 -17.54
C PRO A 119 16.20 9.34 -16.37
N THR A 120 16.10 10.58 -15.88
CA THR A 120 16.87 11.03 -14.71
C THR A 120 16.33 10.44 -13.43
N ASP A 121 15.03 10.19 -13.33
CA ASP A 121 14.43 9.50 -12.19
C ASP A 121 14.90 8.02 -12.15
N ALA A 122 14.91 7.33 -13.29
CA ALA A 122 15.43 5.97 -13.37
C ALA A 122 16.93 5.89 -13.04
N TYR A 123 17.75 6.87 -13.48
CA TYR A 123 19.16 6.99 -13.09
C TYR A 123 19.31 7.13 -11.57
N LEU A 124 18.58 8.06 -10.95
CA LEU A 124 18.64 8.27 -9.50
C LEU A 124 18.24 7.02 -8.70
N ILE A 125 17.28 6.26 -9.20
CA ILE A 125 16.87 4.99 -8.58
C ILE A 125 17.97 3.94 -8.71
N ALA A 126 18.66 3.85 -9.86
CA ALA A 126 19.81 2.96 -10.04
C ALA A 126 20.97 3.36 -9.11
N ASP A 127 21.28 4.67 -9.05
CA ASP A 127 22.32 5.21 -8.20
C ASP A 127 22.04 5.01 -6.70
N PHE A 128 20.80 5.10 -6.27
CA PHE A 128 20.38 4.74 -4.91
C PHE A 128 20.79 3.31 -4.54
N GLY A 129 20.66 2.37 -5.49
CA GLY A 129 21.14 1.00 -5.35
C GLY A 129 22.68 0.93 -5.28
N ARG A 130 23.35 1.61 -6.22
CA ARG A 130 24.81 1.63 -6.38
C ARG A 130 25.55 2.13 -5.14
N VAL A 131 25.07 3.22 -4.53
CA VAL A 131 25.68 3.77 -3.30
C VAL A 131 25.30 2.99 -2.03
N GLY A 132 24.62 1.84 -2.16
CA GLY A 132 24.36 0.92 -1.05
C GLY A 132 23.22 1.33 -0.12
N ARG A 133 22.33 2.20 -0.55
CA ARG A 133 21.15 2.61 0.25
C ARG A 133 20.13 1.48 0.44
N THR A 134 20.24 0.40 -0.35
CA THR A 134 19.40 -0.80 -0.22
C THR A 134 19.82 -1.74 0.91
N LYS A 135 21.00 -1.55 1.56
CA LYS A 135 21.53 -2.45 2.61
C LYS A 135 20.58 -2.67 3.80
N LYS A 136 19.73 -1.69 4.11
CA LYS A 136 18.74 -1.77 5.19
C LYS A 136 17.34 -2.15 4.72
N LEU A 137 17.18 -2.39 3.42
CA LEU A 137 15.90 -2.79 2.83
C LEU A 137 15.84 -4.31 2.71
N GLU A 138 14.64 -4.83 2.79
CA GLU A 138 14.37 -6.23 2.48
C GLU A 138 14.10 -6.38 0.99
N PRO A 139 14.68 -7.40 0.33
CA PRO A 139 14.34 -7.74 -1.04
C PRO A 139 12.84 -8.03 -1.18
N TRP A 140 12.34 -7.92 -2.39
CA TRP A 140 10.96 -8.24 -2.72
C TRP A 140 10.56 -9.66 -2.26
N ARG A 141 9.52 -9.74 -1.44
CA ARG A 141 9.06 -10.99 -0.80
C ARG A 141 7.87 -11.66 -1.50
N GLY A 142 7.41 -11.07 -2.61
CA GLY A 142 6.25 -11.58 -3.35
C GLY A 142 4.92 -10.92 -3.00
N GLY A 143 3.91 -11.23 -3.82
CA GLY A 143 2.59 -10.60 -3.77
C GLY A 143 1.78 -10.87 -2.51
N GLN A 144 2.04 -11.97 -1.79
CA GLN A 144 1.34 -12.33 -0.55
C GLN A 144 1.44 -11.26 0.54
N PHE A 145 2.59 -10.61 0.69
CA PHE A 145 2.78 -9.53 1.67
C PHE A 145 2.01 -8.27 1.28
N ILE A 146 1.80 -8.04 -0.01
CA ILE A 146 0.96 -6.95 -0.50
C ILE A 146 -0.51 -7.26 -0.23
N ALA A 147 -0.95 -8.49 -0.45
CA ALA A 147 -2.31 -8.91 -0.13
C ALA A 147 -2.62 -8.69 1.36
N LEU A 148 -1.74 -9.13 2.26
CA LEU A 148 -1.88 -8.89 3.70
C LEU A 148 -1.92 -7.39 4.04
N LYS A 149 -1.02 -6.58 3.46
CA LYS A 149 -1.00 -5.12 3.64
C LYS A 149 -2.30 -4.47 3.16
N ARG A 150 -2.87 -4.94 2.04
CA ARG A 150 -4.15 -4.41 1.53
C ARG A 150 -5.32 -4.77 2.41
N LEU A 151 -5.38 -6.03 2.89
CA LEU A 151 -6.42 -6.48 3.81
C LEU A 151 -6.40 -5.73 5.14
N THR A 152 -5.22 -5.51 5.72
CA THR A 152 -5.10 -4.74 6.96
C THR A 152 -5.51 -3.28 6.79
N ARG A 153 -5.16 -2.64 5.68
CA ARG A 153 -5.59 -1.27 5.35
C ARG A 153 -7.09 -1.19 5.10
N HIS A 154 -7.66 -2.18 4.42
CA HIS A 154 -9.10 -2.25 4.21
C HIS A 154 -9.86 -2.42 5.52
N ARG A 155 -9.40 -3.31 6.42
CA ARG A 155 -9.96 -3.44 7.77
C ARG A 155 -9.92 -2.11 8.53
N MET A 156 -8.81 -1.38 8.46
CA MET A 156 -8.68 -0.07 9.10
C MET A 156 -9.70 0.93 8.53
N HIS A 157 -9.81 1.00 7.21
CA HIS A 157 -10.81 1.83 6.53
C HIS A 157 -12.24 1.51 6.97
N LEU A 158 -12.62 0.23 7.04
CA LEU A 158 -13.94 -0.18 7.54
C LEU A 158 -14.17 0.24 8.99
N SER A 159 -13.15 0.11 9.86
CA SER A 159 -13.23 0.57 11.24
C SER A 159 -13.46 2.09 11.35
N GLU A 160 -12.78 2.86 10.52
CA GLU A 160 -12.97 4.32 10.44
C GLU A 160 -14.39 4.68 9.92
N CYS A 161 -14.90 3.96 8.92
CA CYS A 161 -16.26 4.13 8.42
C CYS A 161 -17.29 3.84 9.53
N ILE A 162 -17.15 2.71 10.25
CA ILE A 162 -18.03 2.36 11.37
C ILE A 162 -18.02 3.46 12.44
N THR A 163 -16.85 3.99 12.78
CA THR A 163 -16.73 5.07 13.79
C THR A 163 -17.46 6.33 13.31
N ARG A 164 -17.32 6.67 12.03
CA ARG A 164 -17.99 7.82 11.44
C ARG A 164 -19.51 7.67 11.46
N GLU A 165 -20.03 6.52 11.04
CA GLU A 165 -21.46 6.24 11.05
C GLU A 165 -22.04 6.25 12.48
N LYS A 166 -21.32 5.70 13.44
CA LYS A 166 -21.68 5.77 14.85
C LYS A 166 -21.77 7.23 15.35
N THR A 167 -20.84 8.08 14.95
CA THR A 167 -20.86 9.50 15.31
C THR A 167 -22.07 10.22 14.69
N TYR A 168 -22.37 9.96 13.42
CA TYR A 168 -23.58 10.50 12.78
C TYR A 168 -24.86 10.03 13.47
N MET A 169 -24.97 8.75 13.80
CA MET A 169 -26.09 8.21 14.54
C MET A 169 -26.29 8.93 15.87
N VAL A 170 -25.22 9.08 16.66
CA VAL A 170 -25.28 9.77 17.96
C VAL A 170 -25.70 11.24 17.79
N SER A 171 -25.21 11.93 16.77
CA SER A 171 -25.62 13.31 16.46
C SER A 171 -27.10 13.42 16.12
N ASN A 172 -27.64 12.48 15.33
CA ASN A 172 -29.06 12.43 15.01
C ASN A 172 -29.92 12.06 16.22
N LEU A 173 -29.44 11.14 17.07
CA LEU A 173 -30.12 10.79 18.30
C LEU A 173 -30.23 11.96 19.28
N TYR A 174 -29.22 12.83 19.33
CA TYR A 174 -29.26 14.03 20.17
C TYR A 174 -30.43 14.94 19.79
N LEU A 175 -30.79 15.04 18.52
CA LEU A 175 -31.92 15.83 18.05
C LEU A 175 -33.29 15.24 18.49
N LYS A 176 -33.34 13.94 18.74
CA LYS A 176 -34.54 13.18 19.08
C LYS A 176 -34.66 12.88 20.57
N PHE A 177 -33.53 12.50 21.19
CA PHE A 177 -33.40 12.10 22.57
C PHE A 177 -32.19 12.81 23.21
N SER A 178 -32.27 14.13 23.40
CA SER A 178 -31.14 14.98 23.81
C SER A 178 -30.53 14.56 25.17
N GLU A 179 -31.32 14.05 26.09
CA GLU A 179 -30.89 13.67 27.41
C GLU A 179 -30.29 12.26 27.51
N LEU A 180 -30.48 11.44 26.50
CA LEU A 180 -30.01 10.05 26.51
C LEU A 180 -28.48 9.92 26.75
N GLN A 181 -27.70 10.92 26.34
CA GLN A 181 -26.25 10.92 26.53
C GLN A 181 -25.85 11.42 27.94
N LEU A 182 -26.75 12.06 28.63
CA LEU A 182 -26.50 12.59 30.01
C LEU A 182 -26.73 11.55 31.10
N LEU A 183 -27.40 10.43 30.75
CA LEU A 183 -27.68 9.36 31.67
C LEU A 183 -26.43 8.51 31.92
N GLU A 184 -26.14 8.24 33.20
CA GLU A 184 -24.96 7.48 33.64
C GLU A 184 -25.33 6.30 34.51
N GLY A 185 -24.45 5.29 34.59
CA GLY A 185 -24.63 4.15 35.48
C GLY A 185 -25.90 3.37 35.20
N ASP A 186 -26.69 3.15 36.25
CA ASP A 186 -27.95 2.36 36.21
C ASP A 186 -29.10 3.09 35.53
N ASP A 187 -29.01 4.41 35.37
CA ASP A 187 -30.01 5.21 34.63
C ASP A 187 -29.92 5.06 33.14
N LYS A 188 -28.87 4.42 32.60
CA LYS A 188 -28.75 4.15 31.17
C LYS A 188 -29.77 3.10 30.73
N PRO A 189 -30.72 3.45 29.82
CA PRO A 189 -31.74 2.52 29.35
C PRO A 189 -31.15 1.41 28.46
N PHE A 190 -29.96 1.62 27.89
CA PHE A 190 -29.32 0.67 26.99
C PHE A 190 -27.87 0.43 27.34
N GLY A 191 -27.51 -0.85 27.58
CA GLY A 191 -26.11 -1.25 27.75
C GLY A 191 -25.29 -1.15 26.44
N ASN A 192 -25.94 -1.32 25.28
CA ASN A 192 -25.35 -1.14 23.96
C ASN A 192 -26.30 -0.34 23.09
N LEU A 193 -25.95 0.90 22.79
CA LEU A 193 -26.74 1.80 21.96
C LEU A 193 -26.97 1.28 20.52
N TYR A 194 -26.07 0.42 20.03
CA TYR A 194 -26.13 -0.17 18.70
C TYR A 194 -26.69 -1.61 18.68
N GLY A 195 -27.25 -2.05 19.78
CA GLY A 195 -27.92 -3.36 19.88
C GLY A 195 -29.24 -3.39 19.12
N ALA A 196 -29.78 -4.60 18.88
CA ALA A 196 -31.03 -4.76 18.12
C ALA A 196 -32.21 -4.05 18.79
N THR A 197 -32.37 -4.26 20.10
CA THR A 197 -33.45 -3.63 20.90
C THR A 197 -33.31 -2.11 20.95
N SER A 198 -32.11 -1.60 21.24
CA SER A 198 -31.84 -0.15 21.27
C SER A 198 -32.12 0.49 19.93
N SER A 199 -31.63 -0.14 18.83
CA SER A 199 -31.87 0.36 17.47
C SER A 199 -33.36 0.40 17.14
N ALA A 200 -34.14 -0.62 17.54
CA ALA A 200 -35.57 -0.65 17.32
C ALA A 200 -36.30 0.49 18.07
N VAL A 201 -36.03 0.65 19.37
CA VAL A 201 -36.61 1.74 20.18
C VAL A 201 -36.26 3.10 19.56
N LEU A 202 -34.96 3.33 19.29
CA LEU A 202 -34.49 4.61 18.77
C LEU A 202 -34.97 4.92 17.34
N THR A 203 -35.39 3.91 16.59
CA THR A 203 -35.92 4.07 15.22
C THR A 203 -37.43 4.23 15.19
N GLU A 204 -38.16 3.38 15.95
CA GLU A 204 -39.59 3.29 15.85
C GLU A 204 -40.32 4.36 16.67
N PHE A 205 -39.79 4.78 17.83
CA PHE A 205 -40.37 5.90 18.59
C PHE A 205 -39.78 7.25 18.14
N LEU A 206 -40.60 8.25 17.93
CA LEU A 206 -40.20 9.58 17.45
C LEU A 206 -39.82 10.54 18.58
N SER A 207 -40.30 10.29 19.80
CA SER A 207 -40.01 11.11 20.98
C SER A 207 -40.00 10.27 22.24
N PRO A 208 -39.41 10.76 23.36
CA PRO A 208 -39.53 10.14 24.70
C PRO A 208 -41.01 10.03 25.14
N GLN A 209 -41.84 10.99 24.77
CA GLN A 209 -43.22 11.02 25.14
C GLN A 209 -44.03 9.84 24.58
N GLU A 210 -43.76 9.42 23.34
CA GLU A 210 -44.39 8.23 22.76
C GLU A 210 -44.09 6.94 23.53
N ILE A 211 -42.88 6.85 24.15
CA ILE A 211 -42.51 5.72 25.01
C ILE A 211 -43.27 5.77 26.34
N ILE A 212 -43.42 6.98 26.92
CA ILE A 212 -44.11 7.19 28.20
C ILE A 212 -45.63 6.93 28.01
N ASP A 213 -46.20 7.32 26.92
CA ASP A 213 -47.63 7.20 26.62
C ASP A 213 -48.05 5.76 26.25
N MET A 214 -47.03 4.87 25.92
CA MET A 214 -47.32 3.48 25.62
C MET A 214 -47.63 2.66 26.90
N PRO A 215 -48.68 1.82 26.87
CA PRO A 215 -48.95 0.90 27.97
C PRO A 215 -47.73 -0.02 28.24
N GLU A 216 -47.43 -0.26 29.49
CA GLU A 216 -46.29 -1.05 29.95
C GLU A 216 -46.23 -2.46 29.31
N GLU A 217 -47.43 -3.10 29.20
CA GLU A 217 -47.57 -4.45 28.61
C GLU A 217 -47.17 -4.45 27.13
N ASP A 218 -47.59 -3.40 26.39
CA ASP A 218 -47.26 -3.25 24.97
C ASP A 218 -45.79 -2.94 24.73
N LEU A 219 -45.20 -2.11 25.60
CA LEU A 219 -43.76 -1.83 25.59
C LEU A 219 -42.94 -3.07 25.84
N LEU A 220 -43.31 -3.86 26.86
CA LEU A 220 -42.64 -5.14 27.17
C LEU A 220 -42.73 -6.14 26.02
N ALA A 221 -43.92 -6.26 25.41
CA ALA A 221 -44.11 -7.13 24.23
C ALA A 221 -43.21 -6.68 23.05
N PHE A 222 -43.18 -5.37 22.82
CA PHE A 222 -42.32 -4.77 21.79
C PHE A 222 -40.83 -5.09 22.06
N LEU A 223 -40.36 -4.82 23.27
CA LEU A 223 -38.96 -5.08 23.64
C LEU A 223 -38.60 -6.56 23.52
N ALA A 224 -39.49 -7.46 23.98
CA ALA A 224 -39.29 -8.90 23.89
C ALA A 224 -39.19 -9.38 22.42
N GLN A 225 -40.03 -8.82 21.55
CA GLN A 225 -40.00 -9.13 20.10
C GLN A 225 -38.69 -8.68 19.42
N LYS A 226 -38.13 -7.54 19.84
CA LYS A 226 -36.92 -6.95 19.26
C LYS A 226 -35.62 -7.42 19.95
N SER A 227 -35.74 -8.12 21.07
CA SER A 227 -34.62 -8.71 21.82
C SER A 227 -34.17 -10.00 21.15
N ARG A 228 -33.14 -9.93 20.32
CA ARG A 228 -32.46 -11.11 19.73
C ARG A 228 -30.94 -10.96 19.77
#